data_c8a2961a3af83a7593317bb551a9ba6d
#
_entry.id   c8a2961a3af83a7593317bb551a9ba6d
#
_cell.length_a   1.000
_cell.length_b   1.000
_cell.length_c   1.000
_cell.angle_alpha   90.00
_cell.angle_beta   90.00
_cell.angle_gamma   90.00
#
_symmetry.space_group_name_H-M   'P 1'
#
loop_
_entity.id
_entity.type
_entity.pdbx_description
1 polymer ?
#
loop_
_entity_poly.entity_id
_entity_poly.type
_entity_poly.pdbx_seq_one_letter_code
_entity_poly.pdbx_strand_id
1 'polypeptide(L)'
;KVNGNDIRIEKDSGLFYSEDNFLYELSDPIKPSMFATDYQYKLVVRNPKTGYECRAMISSVGQAEIKGPVSNTGGTIYFSNESIPVTFQEGKYARAYKVEMDFRVREYPKDDPVQEQIVDYKWVLVNLGKTQSLRGFELGRYLVASSGFFTNLSSVMSQDINMERKLVDFDLTFY
;
A
#
# COMPACT_ATOMS: atom_id res chain seq x y z
N LYS A 1 0.96 -20.90 -19.84
CA LYS A 1 2.44 -20.86 -19.80
C LYS A 1 2.84 -19.49 -20.27
N VAL A 2 3.35 -18.67 -19.38
CA VAL A 2 3.84 -17.33 -19.69
C VAL A 2 5.34 -17.42 -19.79
N ASN A 3 5.91 -16.92 -20.87
CA ASN A 3 7.34 -16.79 -21.01
C ASN A 3 7.75 -15.42 -20.47
N GLY A 4 8.63 -15.39 -19.47
CA GLY A 4 9.22 -14.13 -19.01
C GLY A 4 10.21 -13.60 -20.05
N ASN A 5 10.40 -12.30 -20.06
CA ASN A 5 11.45 -11.65 -20.84
C ASN A 5 12.77 -11.75 -20.06
N ASP A 6 13.83 -12.10 -20.75
CA ASP A 6 15.16 -12.13 -20.16
C ASP A 6 15.74 -10.71 -20.19
N ILE A 7 15.98 -10.14 -19.01
CA ILE A 7 16.66 -8.85 -18.88
C ILE A 7 18.07 -9.13 -18.37
N ARG A 8 19.07 -8.81 -19.18
CA ARG A 8 20.45 -8.91 -18.76
C ARG A 8 20.78 -7.79 -17.77
N ILE A 9 21.34 -8.14 -16.63
CA ILE A 9 21.80 -7.18 -15.61
C ILE A 9 23.32 -7.28 -15.44
N GLU A 10 23.97 -6.12 -15.32
CA GLU A 10 25.36 -6.06 -14.92
C GLU A 10 25.47 -6.24 -13.41
N LYS A 11 26.41 -7.04 -12.99
CA LYS A 11 26.73 -7.26 -11.59
C LYS A 11 28.13 -6.75 -11.31
N ASP A 12 28.32 -6.17 -10.11
CA ASP A 12 29.64 -5.81 -9.63
C ASP A 12 30.56 -7.04 -9.55
N SER A 13 31.85 -6.83 -9.85
CA SER A 13 32.85 -7.87 -9.75
C SER A 13 32.98 -8.38 -8.31
N GLY A 14 32.97 -9.68 -8.11
CA GLY A 14 33.11 -10.31 -6.80
C GLY A 14 33.11 -11.84 -6.86
N LEU A 15 33.19 -12.49 -5.69
CA LEU A 15 33.24 -13.95 -5.55
C LEU A 15 32.07 -14.71 -6.23
N PHE A 16 30.94 -14.04 -6.40
CA PHE A 16 29.75 -14.59 -7.05
C PHE A 16 29.47 -13.92 -8.40
N TYR A 17 30.52 -13.39 -9.04
CA TYR A 17 30.41 -12.82 -10.37
C TYR A 17 30.08 -13.92 -11.40
N SER A 18 29.13 -13.60 -12.27
CA SER A 18 28.80 -14.38 -13.45
C SER A 18 28.59 -13.42 -14.62
N GLU A 19 29.17 -13.74 -15.77
CA GLU A 19 29.01 -12.91 -16.98
C GLU A 19 27.56 -12.90 -17.48
N ASP A 20 26.81 -13.96 -17.19
CA ASP A 20 25.41 -14.14 -17.61
C ASP A 20 24.48 -14.04 -16.40
N ASN A 21 24.06 -12.83 -16.08
CA ASN A 21 23.03 -12.59 -15.07
C ASN A 21 21.74 -12.15 -15.78
N PHE A 22 20.69 -12.90 -15.56
CA PHE A 22 19.39 -12.62 -16.16
C PHE A 22 18.35 -12.35 -15.07
N LEU A 23 17.52 -11.36 -15.33
CA LEU A 23 16.32 -11.07 -14.57
C LEU A 23 15.14 -11.52 -15.44
N TYR A 24 14.22 -12.26 -14.84
CA TYR A 24 13.02 -12.70 -15.53
C TYR A 24 11.86 -11.83 -15.10
N GLU A 25 11.26 -11.14 -16.05
CA GLU A 25 10.10 -10.30 -15.82
C GLU A 25 8.84 -10.99 -16.35
N LEU A 26 7.80 -11.02 -15.53
CA LEU A 26 6.47 -11.44 -15.90
C LEU A 26 5.63 -10.18 -16.15
N SER A 27 5.29 -9.91 -17.41
CA SER A 27 4.48 -8.75 -17.81
C SER A 27 2.97 -8.94 -17.59
N ASP A 28 2.52 -10.17 -17.40
CA ASP A 28 1.11 -10.42 -17.12
C ASP A 28 0.75 -10.04 -15.67
N PRO A 29 -0.34 -9.31 -15.44
CA PRO A 29 -0.75 -8.94 -14.11
C PRO A 29 -1.15 -10.16 -13.28
N ILE A 30 -0.69 -10.21 -12.04
CA ILE A 30 -1.10 -11.22 -11.06
C ILE A 30 -2.56 -10.98 -10.71
N LYS A 31 -3.42 -11.96 -10.93
CA LYS A 31 -4.85 -11.91 -10.58
C LYS A 31 -5.02 -12.16 -9.08
N PRO A 32 -5.73 -11.30 -8.35
CA PRO A 32 -6.02 -11.53 -6.94
C PRO A 32 -7.01 -12.68 -6.75
N SER A 33 -6.84 -13.47 -5.70
CA SER A 33 -7.82 -14.48 -5.32
C SER A 33 -9.11 -13.80 -4.85
N MET A 34 -10.25 -14.36 -5.27
CA MET A 34 -11.60 -13.88 -4.93
C MET A 34 -12.29 -14.90 -4.02
N PHE A 35 -13.48 -14.54 -3.52
CA PHE A 35 -14.25 -15.43 -2.65
C PHE A 35 -14.45 -16.83 -3.25
N ALA A 36 -14.90 -16.89 -4.50
CA ALA A 36 -15.21 -18.14 -5.19
C ALA A 36 -14.06 -18.71 -6.04
N THR A 37 -12.97 -17.97 -6.20
CA THR A 37 -11.88 -18.33 -7.11
C THR A 37 -10.53 -18.14 -6.49
N ASP A 38 -9.79 -19.24 -6.34
CA ASP A 38 -8.38 -19.23 -5.94
C ASP A 38 -7.49 -19.26 -7.17
N TYR A 39 -6.62 -18.27 -7.27
CA TYR A 39 -5.55 -18.28 -8.24
C TYR A 39 -4.26 -18.78 -7.58
N GLN A 40 -3.64 -19.76 -8.21
CA GLN A 40 -2.35 -20.31 -7.79
C GLN A 40 -1.32 -20.06 -8.88
N TYR A 41 -0.18 -19.57 -8.47
CA TYR A 41 0.95 -19.33 -9.34
C TYR A 41 2.04 -20.36 -9.05
N LYS A 42 2.50 -21.00 -10.11
CA LYS A 42 3.55 -22.01 -10.06
C LYS A 42 4.77 -21.48 -10.81
N LEU A 43 5.87 -21.33 -10.08
CA LEU A 43 7.17 -21.09 -10.66
C LEU A 43 7.85 -22.43 -10.94
N VAL A 44 8.36 -22.60 -12.14
CA VAL A 44 9.18 -23.75 -12.53
C VAL A 44 10.46 -23.23 -13.15
N VAL A 45 11.58 -23.52 -12.50
CA VAL A 45 12.91 -23.17 -13.00
C VAL A 45 13.63 -24.46 -13.37
N ARG A 46 14.05 -24.58 -14.62
CA ARG A 46 14.75 -25.75 -15.14
C ARG A 46 16.13 -25.36 -15.66
N ASN A 47 17.16 -26.07 -15.21
CA ASN A 47 18.48 -25.96 -15.79
C ASN A 47 18.54 -26.80 -17.06
N PRO A 48 18.73 -26.22 -18.24
CA PRO A 48 18.70 -26.99 -19.51
C PRO A 48 19.90 -27.93 -19.67
N LYS A 49 21.02 -27.64 -19.01
CA LYS A 49 22.24 -28.44 -19.11
C LYS A 49 22.18 -29.72 -18.24
N THR A 50 21.65 -29.59 -17.03
CA THR A 50 21.61 -30.72 -16.07
C THR A 50 20.26 -31.40 -15.99
N GLY A 51 19.21 -30.78 -16.53
CA GLY A 51 17.84 -31.26 -16.41
C GLY A 51 17.21 -31.03 -15.03
N TYR A 52 17.95 -30.46 -14.08
CA TYR A 52 17.43 -30.15 -12.75
C TYR A 52 16.28 -29.15 -12.83
N GLU A 53 15.23 -29.43 -12.06
CA GLU A 53 14.04 -28.61 -12.00
C GLU A 53 13.68 -28.28 -10.55
N CYS A 54 13.50 -26.98 -10.26
CA CYS A 54 12.96 -26.49 -9.01
C CYS A 54 11.53 -25.98 -9.25
N ARG A 55 10.65 -26.21 -8.29
CA ARG A 55 9.26 -25.77 -8.35
C ARG A 55 8.87 -25.05 -7.08
N ALA A 56 8.13 -23.97 -7.22
CA ALA A 56 7.45 -23.30 -6.11
C ALA A 56 6.01 -23.03 -6.50
N MET A 57 5.10 -23.07 -5.54
CA MET A 57 3.69 -22.76 -5.75
C MET A 57 3.19 -21.88 -4.62
N ILE A 58 2.43 -20.86 -4.98
CA ILE A 58 1.84 -19.90 -4.04
C ILE A 58 0.44 -19.53 -4.50
N SER A 59 -0.48 -19.38 -3.55
CA SER A 59 -1.77 -18.77 -3.82
C SER A 59 -1.62 -17.24 -3.89
N SER A 60 -2.31 -16.60 -4.83
CA SER A 60 -2.33 -15.15 -4.87
C SER A 60 -3.13 -14.58 -3.71
N VAL A 61 -2.68 -13.44 -3.21
CA VAL A 61 -3.39 -12.71 -2.17
C VAL A 61 -4.64 -12.06 -2.77
N GLY A 62 -5.76 -12.12 -2.05
CA GLY A 62 -6.99 -11.44 -2.40
C GLY A 62 -6.89 -9.94 -2.13
N GLN A 63 -7.70 -9.17 -2.80
CA GLN A 63 -7.80 -7.74 -2.59
C GLN A 63 -8.52 -7.45 -1.27
N ALA A 64 -7.95 -6.56 -0.46
CA ALA A 64 -8.66 -5.95 0.66
C ALA A 64 -9.53 -4.79 0.15
N GLU A 65 -10.61 -4.51 0.86
CA GLU A 65 -11.55 -3.45 0.48
C GLU A 65 -11.83 -2.55 1.67
N ILE A 66 -11.64 -1.23 1.51
CA ILE A 66 -11.98 -0.26 2.54
C ILE A 66 -13.50 -0.19 2.67
N LYS A 67 -14.00 -0.37 3.89
CA LYS A 67 -15.42 -0.28 4.23
C LYS A 67 -15.78 0.99 5.00
N GLY A 68 -14.79 1.66 5.55
CA GLY A 68 -14.95 2.93 6.24
C GLY A 68 -13.63 3.55 6.69
N PRO A 69 -13.56 4.86 6.80
CA PRO A 69 -14.60 5.82 6.42
C PRO A 69 -14.77 5.90 4.89
N VAL A 70 -16.00 5.99 4.43
CA VAL A 70 -16.33 6.14 3.01
C VAL A 70 -16.88 7.54 2.74
N SER A 71 -16.33 8.20 1.74
CA SER A 71 -16.75 9.56 1.34
C SER A 71 -17.94 9.59 0.38
N ASN A 72 -18.50 8.43 0.03
CA ASN A 72 -19.55 8.28 -0.99
C ASN A 72 -20.83 9.08 -0.73
N THR A 73 -20.98 9.63 0.47
CA THR A 73 -22.17 10.41 0.86
C THR A 73 -21.87 11.86 1.17
N GLY A 74 -20.66 12.34 0.89
CA GLY A 74 -20.24 13.71 1.26
C GLY A 74 -20.19 13.94 2.77
N GLY A 75 -20.06 12.86 3.55
CA GLY A 75 -19.98 12.94 5.00
C GLY A 75 -18.71 13.64 5.47
N THR A 76 -18.82 14.48 6.48
CA THR A 76 -17.69 15.13 7.13
C THR A 76 -17.13 14.17 8.18
N ILE A 77 -15.82 13.93 8.14
CA ILE A 77 -15.11 13.21 9.20
C ILE A 77 -14.56 14.23 10.19
N TYR A 78 -15.00 14.11 11.45
CA TYR A 78 -14.51 14.97 12.52
C TYR A 78 -13.36 14.27 13.25
N PHE A 79 -12.18 14.83 13.17
CA PHE A 79 -11.07 14.50 14.05
C PHE A 79 -11.25 15.21 15.40
N SER A 80 -12.28 14.83 16.14
CA SER A 80 -12.48 15.28 17.51
C SER A 80 -11.54 14.54 18.48
N ASN A 81 -11.82 14.56 19.77
CA ASN A 81 -11.03 13.84 20.76
C ASN A 81 -11.13 12.31 20.68
N GLU A 82 -11.89 11.79 19.73
CA GLU A 82 -12.11 10.37 19.54
C GLU A 82 -11.23 9.81 18.41
N SER A 83 -11.02 8.51 18.45
CA SER A 83 -10.31 7.81 17.38
C SER A 83 -11.23 7.56 16.19
N ILE A 84 -10.69 7.70 14.98
CA ILE A 84 -11.41 7.38 13.75
C ILE A 84 -11.19 5.91 13.42
N PRO A 85 -12.27 5.13 13.27
CA PRO A 85 -12.15 3.75 12.84
C PRO A 85 -11.91 3.67 11.33
N VAL A 86 -10.81 3.06 10.93
CA VAL A 86 -10.61 2.55 9.58
C VAL A 86 -11.09 1.11 9.56
N THR A 87 -12.15 0.84 8.84
CA THR A 87 -12.72 -0.51 8.69
C THR A 87 -12.48 -1.03 7.28
N PHE A 88 -12.12 -2.29 7.16
CA PHE A 88 -11.82 -2.91 5.89
C PHE A 88 -12.22 -4.37 5.89
N GLN A 89 -12.48 -4.89 4.72
CA GLN A 89 -12.67 -6.31 4.50
C GLN A 89 -11.34 -6.94 4.14
N GLU A 90 -10.97 -8.00 4.84
CA GLU A 90 -9.68 -8.67 4.65
C GLU A 90 -9.62 -9.41 3.31
N GLY A 91 -8.46 -9.32 2.65
CA GLY A 91 -8.17 -10.11 1.46
C GLY A 91 -7.83 -11.56 1.80
N LYS A 92 -8.29 -12.50 0.98
CA LYS A 92 -7.96 -13.91 1.11
C LYS A 92 -6.44 -14.12 1.03
N TYR A 93 -5.89 -14.96 1.90
CA TYR A 93 -4.44 -15.24 2.03
C TYR A 93 -3.57 -14.04 2.43
N ALA A 94 -4.15 -12.88 2.70
CA ALA A 94 -3.40 -11.76 3.26
C ALA A 94 -2.93 -12.09 4.69
N ARG A 95 -1.74 -11.63 5.06
CA ARG A 95 -1.16 -11.86 6.39
C ARG A 95 -0.89 -10.56 7.14
N ALA A 96 -0.70 -9.50 6.41
CA ALA A 96 -0.47 -8.16 6.95
C ALA A 96 -1.02 -7.13 5.98
N TYR A 97 -1.37 -5.97 6.53
CA TYR A 97 -1.85 -4.85 5.76
C TYR A 97 -1.01 -3.61 6.05
N LYS A 98 -0.79 -2.83 5.01
CA LYS A 98 -0.25 -1.48 5.10
C LYS A 98 -1.33 -0.52 4.64
N VAL A 99 -1.63 0.47 5.45
CA VAL A 99 -2.52 1.56 5.06
C VAL A 99 -1.70 2.83 4.92
N GLU A 100 -1.90 3.52 3.84
CA GLU A 100 -1.39 4.87 3.63
C GLU A 100 -2.57 5.83 3.65
N MET A 101 -2.37 6.96 4.31
CA MET A 101 -3.31 8.06 4.33
C MET A 101 -2.64 9.26 3.66
N ASP A 102 -3.19 9.66 2.54
CA ASP A 102 -2.74 10.81 1.78
C ASP A 102 -3.63 12.00 2.10
N PHE A 103 -3.01 13.13 2.47
CA PHE A 103 -3.72 14.37 2.77
C PHE A 103 -3.37 15.42 1.74
N ARG A 104 -4.37 16.10 1.27
CA ARG A 104 -4.21 17.29 0.44
C ARG A 104 -4.54 18.52 1.27
N VAL A 105 -3.56 19.39 1.43
CA VAL A 105 -3.67 20.59 2.25
C VAL A 105 -3.47 21.82 1.37
N ARG A 106 -4.38 22.76 1.49
CA ARG A 106 -4.23 24.08 0.92
C ARG A 106 -3.45 24.93 1.90
N GLU A 107 -2.35 25.51 1.46
CA GLU A 107 -1.53 26.43 2.24
C GLU A 107 -1.47 27.80 1.56
N TYR A 108 -1.54 28.87 2.34
CA TYR A 108 -1.39 30.23 1.85
C TYR A 108 -0.89 31.17 2.95
N PRO A 109 -0.12 32.23 2.60
CA PRO A 109 0.25 33.27 3.54
C PRO A 109 -1.01 33.99 4.06
N LYS A 110 -1.06 34.31 5.35
CA LYS A 110 -2.21 34.98 5.98
C LYS A 110 -2.46 36.36 5.41
N ASP A 111 -1.41 37.05 4.98
CA ASP A 111 -1.43 38.39 4.39
C ASP A 111 -1.63 38.39 2.87
N ASP A 112 -1.45 37.24 2.21
CA ASP A 112 -1.64 37.11 0.76
C ASP A 112 -2.30 35.77 0.40
N PRO A 113 -3.63 35.62 0.56
CA PRO A 113 -4.33 34.40 0.25
C PRO A 113 -4.33 34.03 -1.24
N VAL A 114 -3.91 34.93 -2.13
CA VAL A 114 -3.82 34.63 -3.57
C VAL A 114 -2.66 33.71 -3.90
N GLN A 115 -1.63 33.71 -3.06
CA GLN A 115 -0.48 32.81 -3.18
C GLN A 115 -0.76 31.43 -2.57
N GLU A 116 -1.91 30.85 -2.91
CA GLU A 116 -2.24 29.50 -2.42
C GLU A 116 -1.49 28.42 -3.20
N GLN A 117 -1.11 27.37 -2.48
CA GLN A 117 -0.57 26.14 -3.05
C GLN A 117 -1.26 24.91 -2.46
N ILE A 118 -1.33 23.85 -3.25
CA ILE A 118 -1.79 22.54 -2.78
C ILE A 118 -0.57 21.69 -2.48
N VAL A 119 -0.51 21.15 -1.28
CA VAL A 119 0.58 20.27 -0.82
C VAL A 119 0.01 18.92 -0.43
N ASP A 120 0.59 17.87 -0.96
CA ASP A 120 0.21 16.49 -0.64
C ASP A 120 1.15 15.94 0.44
N TYR A 121 0.58 15.44 1.53
CA TYR A 121 1.28 14.79 2.62
C TYR A 121 0.86 13.33 2.71
N LYS A 122 1.81 12.46 3.02
CA LYS A 122 1.57 11.04 3.17
C LYS A 122 1.89 10.56 4.58
N TRP A 123 0.97 9.84 5.17
CA TRP A 123 1.18 9.14 6.42
C TRP A 123 1.02 7.64 6.25
N VAL A 124 2.08 6.91 6.53
CA VAL A 124 2.06 5.44 6.50
C VAL A 124 1.62 4.92 7.86
N LEU A 125 0.45 4.30 7.90
CA LEU A 125 -0.05 3.57 9.05
C LEU A 125 0.53 2.15 9.02
N VAL A 126 1.61 1.92 9.73
CA VAL A 126 2.32 0.64 9.74
C VAL A 126 1.70 -0.28 10.80
N ASN A 127 1.62 -1.58 10.50
CA ASN A 127 1.20 -2.66 11.41
C ASN A 127 -0.30 -2.65 11.78
N LEU A 128 -1.16 -2.74 10.81
CA LEU A 128 -2.60 -2.95 11.02
C LEU A 128 -2.97 -4.34 11.56
N GLY A 129 -2.03 -5.00 12.18
CA GLY A 129 -2.24 -6.29 12.77
C GLY A 129 -2.01 -7.45 11.80
N LYS A 130 -1.86 -8.62 12.39
CA LYS A 130 -1.85 -9.89 11.63
C LYS A 130 -3.29 -10.34 11.47
N THR A 131 -3.64 -10.80 10.28
CA THR A 131 -4.91 -11.47 10.08
C THR A 131 -5.00 -12.69 10.99
N GLN A 132 -6.14 -12.91 11.56
CA GLN A 132 -6.39 -14.11 12.37
C GLN A 132 -6.66 -15.34 11.49
N SER A 133 -7.08 -15.11 10.25
CA SER A 133 -7.50 -16.14 9.33
C SER A 133 -6.97 -15.89 7.91
N LEU A 134 -6.61 -16.94 7.20
CA LEU A 134 -6.26 -16.87 5.78
C LEU A 134 -7.47 -16.98 4.85
N ARG A 135 -8.67 -17.11 5.41
CA ARG A 135 -9.91 -17.21 4.61
C ARG A 135 -10.26 -15.90 3.94
N GLY A 136 -9.85 -14.78 4.57
CA GLY A 136 -10.22 -13.43 4.14
C GLY A 136 -11.70 -13.13 4.38
N PHE A 137 -12.14 -11.98 3.89
CA PHE A 137 -13.53 -11.49 3.97
C PHE A 137 -14.01 -11.16 5.40
N GLU A 138 -13.16 -11.30 6.39
CA GLU A 138 -13.42 -10.85 7.76
C GLU A 138 -13.29 -9.32 7.81
N LEU A 139 -14.03 -8.72 8.74
CA LEU A 139 -13.95 -7.28 8.95
C LEU A 139 -12.81 -6.97 9.90
N GLY A 140 -11.79 -6.32 9.39
CA GLY A 140 -10.73 -5.70 10.17
C GLY A 140 -11.12 -4.30 10.61
N ARG A 141 -10.57 -3.84 11.73
CA ARG A 141 -10.75 -2.49 12.24
C ARG A 141 -9.47 -1.97 12.83
N TYR A 142 -9.07 -0.78 12.38
CA TYR A 142 -7.96 -0.04 12.96
C TYR A 142 -8.46 1.31 13.48
N LEU A 143 -7.99 1.70 14.66
CA LEU A 143 -8.36 2.99 15.26
C LEU A 143 -7.21 3.98 15.07
N VAL A 144 -7.46 5.00 14.27
CA VAL A 144 -6.54 6.13 14.11
C VAL A 144 -6.81 7.11 15.25
N ALA A 145 -5.90 7.18 16.21
CA ALA A 145 -6.03 8.13 17.31
C ALA A 145 -5.87 9.56 16.78
N SER A 146 -6.77 10.46 17.17
CA SER A 146 -6.72 11.87 16.78
C SER A 146 -5.39 12.52 17.15
N SER A 147 -4.85 12.21 18.32
CA SER A 147 -3.54 12.72 18.74
C SER A 147 -2.40 12.26 17.81
N GLY A 148 -2.41 11.00 17.37
CA GLY A 148 -1.44 10.47 16.43
C GLY A 148 -1.53 11.16 15.06
N PHE A 149 -2.75 11.41 14.59
CA PHE A 149 -2.99 12.15 13.37
C PHE A 149 -2.39 13.56 13.43
N PHE A 150 -2.77 14.34 14.44
CA PHE A 150 -2.28 15.73 14.55
C PHE A 150 -0.79 15.81 14.83
N THR A 151 -0.22 14.88 15.61
CA THR A 151 1.22 14.81 15.82
C THR A 151 1.97 14.54 14.52
N ASN A 152 1.50 13.60 13.72
CA ASN A 152 2.11 13.33 12.43
C ASN A 152 1.98 14.54 11.49
N LEU A 153 0.79 15.10 11.37
CA LEU A 153 0.55 16.27 10.54
C LEU A 153 1.46 17.44 10.93
N SER A 154 1.60 17.73 12.21
CA SER A 154 2.48 18.80 12.70
C SER A 154 3.97 18.52 12.46
N SER A 155 4.38 17.25 12.35
CA SER A 155 5.78 16.90 12.09
C SER A 155 6.20 17.04 10.62
N VAL A 156 5.25 16.94 9.70
CA VAL A 156 5.52 16.99 8.25
C VAL A 156 5.17 18.35 7.64
N MET A 157 4.27 19.09 8.24
CA MET A 157 3.89 20.43 7.78
C MET A 157 4.89 21.50 8.26
N SER A 158 5.08 22.53 7.46
CA SER A 158 5.86 23.70 7.86
C SER A 158 5.30 24.29 9.16
N GLN A 159 6.18 24.67 10.09
CA GLN A 159 5.81 25.32 11.35
C GLN A 159 5.70 26.85 11.19
N ASP A 160 5.70 27.39 9.96
CA ASP A 160 5.56 28.81 9.74
C ASP A 160 4.19 29.30 10.23
N ILE A 161 4.21 30.16 11.23
CA ILE A 161 3.04 30.76 11.87
C ILE A 161 2.28 31.72 10.95
N ASN A 162 2.94 32.22 9.91
CA ASN A 162 2.34 33.15 8.95
C ASN A 162 1.55 32.43 7.86
N MET A 163 1.62 31.10 7.82
CA MET A 163 0.86 30.31 6.88
C MET A 163 -0.47 29.86 7.48
N GLU A 164 -1.54 29.99 6.72
CA GLU A 164 -2.81 29.33 7.01
C GLU A 164 -2.92 28.04 6.22
N ARG A 165 -3.51 27.04 6.84
CA ARG A 165 -3.61 25.68 6.27
C ARG A 165 -5.02 25.14 6.41
N LYS A 166 -5.55 24.60 5.32
CA LYS A 166 -6.87 23.96 5.29
C LYS A 166 -6.77 22.58 4.67
N LEU A 167 -7.23 21.58 5.38
CA LEU A 167 -7.39 20.24 4.78
C LEU A 167 -8.45 20.33 3.67
N VAL A 168 -8.07 19.93 2.47
CA VAL A 168 -8.95 19.93 1.30
C VAL A 168 -9.58 18.56 1.14
N ASP A 169 -8.74 17.51 1.24
CA ASP A 169 -9.14 16.13 0.97
C ASP A 169 -8.17 15.16 1.66
N PHE A 170 -8.62 13.92 1.86
CA PHE A 170 -7.74 12.82 2.23
C PHE A 170 -8.21 11.53 1.56
N ASP A 171 -7.28 10.63 1.30
CA ASP A 171 -7.54 9.32 0.73
C ASP A 171 -6.84 8.23 1.55
N LEU A 172 -7.40 7.02 1.48
CA LEU A 172 -6.87 5.84 2.16
C LEU A 172 -6.56 4.76 1.13
N THR A 173 -5.31 4.34 1.10
CA THR A 173 -4.86 3.26 0.22
C THR A 173 -4.38 2.06 1.02
N PHE A 174 -4.84 0.86 0.65
CA PHE A 174 -4.41 -0.41 1.23
C PHE A 174 -3.42 -1.12 0.31
N TYR A 175 -2.40 -1.71 0.94
CA TYR A 175 -1.41 -2.58 0.29
C TYR A 175 -1.31 -3.92 1.02
#